data_ad8fba2b7301c0e6fcdd272e8c0a8912
#
_entry.id   ad8fba2b7301c0e6fcdd272e8c0a8912
#
_cell.length_a   1.000
_cell.length_b   1.000
_cell.length_c   1.000
_cell.angle_alpha   90.00
_cell.angle_beta   90.00
_cell.angle_gamma   90.00
#
_symmetry.space_group_name_H-M   'P 1'
#
loop_
_entity.id
_entity.type
_entity.pdbx_description
1 polymer ?
#
loop_
_entity_poly.entity_id
_entity_poly.type
_entity_poly.pdbx_seq_one_letter_code
_entity_poly.pdbx_strand_id
1 'polypeptide(L)'
;MGVQLLDKTRKINKLLHNNNSSKVVFNDICQVLTGVLDSDILVISKKGKVLGSSICKGVDELHELIVDEVGGYIDTELNERLLGILSTKENVNLETLGFGEDTRMYKAIITPIDIAGERLGTLFEYRSDREYDIDDIILTEYGTTCLLYTSPSPRDRTRS
;
A
#
# COMPACT_ATOMS: atom_id res chain seq x y z
N MET A 1 -19.48 -4.40 12.78
CA MET A 1 -18.02 -4.26 12.66
C MET A 1 -17.38 -5.51 12.09
N GLY A 2 -17.47 -6.65 12.79
CA GLY A 2 -16.82 -7.87 12.33
C GLY A 2 -17.34 -8.39 10.99
N VAL A 3 -18.60 -8.20 10.69
CA VAL A 3 -19.18 -8.66 9.42
C VAL A 3 -18.59 -7.88 8.25
N GLN A 4 -18.46 -6.56 8.41
CA GLN A 4 -17.90 -5.75 7.36
C GLN A 4 -16.42 -6.09 7.12
N LEU A 5 -15.68 -6.32 8.17
CA LEU A 5 -14.27 -6.70 8.04
C LEU A 5 -14.15 -8.04 7.32
N LEU A 6 -15.01 -9.00 7.66
CA LEU A 6 -15.00 -10.30 7.03
C LEU A 6 -15.32 -10.21 5.54
N ASP A 7 -16.32 -9.39 5.18
CA ASP A 7 -16.68 -9.20 3.78
C ASP A 7 -15.54 -8.57 2.98
N LYS A 8 -14.87 -7.59 3.56
CA LYS A 8 -13.74 -6.93 2.92
C LYS A 8 -12.58 -7.89 2.73
N THR A 9 -12.31 -8.71 3.74
CA THR A 9 -11.27 -9.72 3.65
C THR A 9 -11.58 -10.74 2.56
N ARG A 10 -12.84 -11.12 2.42
CA ARG A 10 -13.27 -12.05 1.37
C ARG A 10 -13.08 -11.47 -0.02
N LYS A 11 -13.30 -10.17 -0.19
CA LYS A 11 -13.07 -9.52 -1.48
C LYS A 11 -11.61 -9.62 -1.91
N ILE A 12 -10.71 -9.37 -0.98
CA ILE A 12 -9.28 -9.46 -1.24
C ILE A 12 -8.90 -10.90 -1.57
N ASN A 13 -9.41 -11.83 -0.78
CA ASN A 13 -9.10 -13.24 -0.95
C ASN A 13 -9.61 -13.78 -2.29
N LYS A 14 -10.80 -13.35 -2.68
CA LYS A 14 -11.39 -13.76 -3.96
C LYS A 14 -10.54 -13.28 -5.13
N LEU A 15 -10.01 -12.07 -5.03
CA LEU A 15 -9.14 -11.52 -6.05
C LEU A 15 -7.89 -12.37 -6.23
N LEU A 16 -7.30 -12.81 -5.14
CA LEU A 16 -6.10 -13.66 -5.18
C LEU A 16 -6.36 -14.96 -5.94
N HIS A 17 -7.49 -15.59 -5.68
CA HIS A 17 -7.79 -16.89 -6.27
C HIS A 17 -8.21 -16.80 -7.73
N ASN A 18 -8.71 -15.65 -8.16
CA ASN A 18 -9.22 -15.49 -9.51
C ASN A 18 -8.19 -14.93 -10.48
N ASN A 19 -7.08 -14.43 -9.98
CA ASN A 19 -6.11 -13.77 -10.84
C ASN A 19 -4.90 -14.65 -11.07
N ASN A 20 -4.65 -14.97 -12.34
CA ASN A 20 -3.53 -15.82 -12.74
C ASN A 20 -2.33 -15.06 -13.26
N SER A 21 -2.45 -13.73 -13.40
CA SER A 21 -1.38 -12.90 -13.96
C SER A 21 -0.68 -12.12 -12.85
N SER A 22 0.61 -12.30 -12.70
CA SER A 22 1.38 -11.58 -11.70
C SER A 22 1.55 -10.10 -12.06
N LYS A 23 1.41 -9.73 -13.32
CA LYS A 23 1.64 -8.35 -13.76
C LYS A 23 0.58 -7.37 -13.28
N VAL A 24 -0.66 -7.81 -13.18
CA VAL A 24 -1.75 -6.92 -12.80
C VAL A 24 -2.13 -7.03 -11.34
N VAL A 25 -1.52 -7.97 -10.61
CA VAL A 25 -1.94 -8.26 -9.25
C VAL A 25 -1.72 -7.08 -8.31
N PHE A 26 -0.60 -6.38 -8.43
CA PHE A 26 -0.34 -5.25 -7.53
C PHE A 26 -1.40 -4.15 -7.68
N ASN A 27 -1.73 -3.78 -8.92
CA ASN A 27 -2.77 -2.78 -9.13
C ASN A 27 -4.14 -3.27 -8.71
N ASP A 28 -4.44 -4.54 -8.96
CA ASP A 28 -5.73 -5.11 -8.59
C ASP A 28 -5.92 -5.10 -7.07
N ILE A 29 -4.89 -5.47 -6.33
CA ILE A 29 -4.95 -5.45 -4.87
C ILE A 29 -5.07 -4.01 -4.38
N CYS A 30 -4.33 -3.10 -4.98
CA CYS A 30 -4.44 -1.68 -4.63
C CYS A 30 -5.86 -1.17 -4.84
N GLN A 31 -6.51 -1.54 -5.95
CA GLN A 31 -7.88 -1.11 -6.22
C GLN A 31 -8.86 -1.67 -5.20
N VAL A 32 -8.71 -2.93 -4.81
CA VAL A 32 -9.58 -3.50 -3.79
C VAL A 32 -9.38 -2.81 -2.46
N LEU A 33 -8.12 -2.58 -2.07
CA LEU A 33 -7.82 -1.90 -0.81
C LEU A 33 -8.35 -0.46 -0.82
N THR A 34 -8.21 0.24 -1.95
CA THR A 34 -8.79 1.58 -2.08
C THR A 34 -10.30 1.55 -1.82
N GLY A 35 -10.98 0.57 -2.39
CA GLY A 35 -12.42 0.45 -2.21
C GLY A 35 -12.84 0.12 -0.79
N VAL A 36 -12.09 -0.72 -0.10
CA VAL A 36 -12.48 -1.14 1.26
C VAL A 36 -11.99 -0.18 2.33
N LEU A 37 -10.94 0.60 2.06
CA LEU A 37 -10.33 1.51 3.04
C LEU A 37 -10.65 2.98 2.76
N ASP A 38 -11.27 3.27 1.63
CA ASP A 38 -11.54 4.65 1.19
C ASP A 38 -10.26 5.49 1.20
N SER A 39 -9.19 4.93 0.67
CA SER A 39 -7.86 5.54 0.73
C SER A 39 -7.16 5.45 -0.61
N ASP A 40 -6.24 6.38 -0.83
CA ASP A 40 -5.31 6.26 -1.94
C ASP A 40 -4.18 5.34 -1.50
N ILE A 41 -3.70 4.51 -2.42
CA ILE A 41 -2.74 3.46 -2.08
C ILE A 41 -1.59 3.42 -3.06
N LEU A 42 -0.38 3.26 -2.53
CA LEU A 42 0.83 3.07 -3.31
C LEU A 42 1.59 1.87 -2.76
N VAL A 43 2.06 1.02 -3.66
CA VAL A 43 3.00 -0.05 -3.33
C VAL A 43 4.34 0.35 -3.94
N ILE A 44 5.35 0.47 -3.10
CA ILE A 44 6.65 1.02 -3.47
C ILE A 44 7.73 -0.01 -3.17
N SER A 45 8.62 -0.25 -4.13
CA SER A 45 9.74 -1.17 -3.90
C SER A 45 10.76 -0.53 -2.95
N LYS A 46 11.68 -1.33 -2.44
CA LYS A 46 12.71 -0.78 -1.55
C LYS A 46 13.60 0.26 -2.22
N LYS A 47 13.65 0.26 -3.55
CA LYS A 47 14.41 1.27 -4.29
C LYS A 47 13.61 2.52 -4.61
N GLY A 48 12.34 2.54 -4.21
CA GLY A 48 11.49 3.70 -4.45
C GLY A 48 10.66 3.64 -5.72
N LYS A 49 10.69 2.53 -6.44
CA LYS A 49 9.89 2.38 -7.66
C LYS A 49 8.45 2.05 -7.30
N VAL A 50 7.50 2.74 -7.93
CA VAL A 50 6.09 2.47 -7.69
C VAL A 50 5.67 1.25 -8.49
N LEU A 51 5.26 0.21 -7.78
CA LEU A 51 4.87 -1.07 -8.36
C LEU A 51 3.37 -1.16 -8.61
N GLY A 52 2.59 -0.39 -7.88
CA GLY A 52 1.15 -0.34 -8.04
C GLY A 52 0.59 0.87 -7.35
N SER A 53 -0.57 1.34 -7.82
CA SER A 53 -1.22 2.48 -7.20
C SER A 53 -2.72 2.45 -7.48
N SER A 54 -3.48 3.12 -6.63
CA SER A 54 -4.90 3.31 -6.82
C SER A 54 -5.33 4.60 -6.15
N ILE A 55 -6.20 5.36 -6.80
CA ILE A 55 -6.70 6.63 -6.31
C ILE A 55 -8.18 6.48 -5.97
N CYS A 56 -8.55 6.92 -4.77
CA CYS A 56 -9.91 6.74 -4.26
C CYS A 56 -10.93 7.69 -4.90
N LYS A 57 -10.56 8.96 -5.10
CA LYS A 57 -11.53 9.98 -5.50
C LYS A 57 -11.09 10.78 -6.72
N GLY A 58 -10.66 10.09 -7.77
CA GLY A 58 -10.25 10.78 -8.99
C GLY A 58 -8.87 11.42 -8.85
N VAL A 59 -8.73 12.63 -9.40
CA VAL A 59 -7.43 13.31 -9.33
C VAL A 59 -7.14 13.73 -7.90
N ASP A 60 -5.99 13.33 -7.41
CA ASP A 60 -5.53 13.64 -6.07
C ASP A 60 -4.19 14.36 -6.17
N GLU A 61 -4.18 15.62 -5.74
CA GLU A 61 -2.98 16.45 -5.82
C GLU A 61 -1.81 15.86 -5.04
N LEU A 62 -2.08 15.24 -3.90
CA LEU A 62 -1.04 14.62 -3.10
C LEU A 62 -0.41 13.45 -3.84
N HIS A 63 -1.24 12.66 -4.52
CA HIS A 63 -0.75 11.52 -5.29
C HIS A 63 0.24 11.99 -6.37
N GLU A 64 -0.08 13.08 -7.04
CA GLU A 64 0.78 13.62 -8.09
C GLU A 64 2.10 14.15 -7.54
N LEU A 65 2.09 14.66 -6.29
CA LEU A 65 3.31 15.10 -5.65
C LEU A 65 4.25 13.94 -5.30
N ILE A 66 3.70 12.75 -5.12
CA ILE A 66 4.50 11.59 -4.74
C ILE A 66 5.04 10.91 -5.98
N VAL A 67 4.19 10.66 -6.98
CA VAL A 67 4.60 9.97 -8.20
C VAL A 67 3.65 10.30 -9.34
N ASP A 68 4.21 10.42 -10.54
CA ASP A 68 3.41 10.71 -11.73
C ASP A 68 2.71 9.47 -12.27
N GLU A 69 3.39 8.33 -12.23
CA GLU A 69 2.85 7.11 -12.85
C GLU A 69 3.48 5.86 -12.24
N VAL A 70 2.79 4.73 -12.43
CA VAL A 70 3.34 3.42 -12.05
C VAL A 70 4.59 3.17 -12.88
N GLY A 71 5.63 2.67 -12.22
CA GLY A 71 6.94 2.49 -12.84
C GLY A 71 7.87 3.65 -12.59
N GLY A 72 7.36 4.81 -12.18
CA GLY A 72 8.20 5.93 -11.79
C GLY A 72 8.77 5.73 -10.40
N TYR A 73 9.63 6.65 -10.01
CA TYR A 73 10.29 6.59 -8.69
C TYR A 73 9.83 7.75 -7.82
N ILE A 74 9.63 7.46 -6.55
CA ILE A 74 9.36 8.51 -5.57
C ILE A 74 10.68 9.21 -5.22
N ASP A 75 10.57 10.36 -4.54
CA ASP A 75 11.74 11.10 -4.10
C ASP A 75 12.63 10.22 -3.21
N THR A 76 13.93 10.30 -3.43
CA THR A 76 14.91 9.48 -2.71
C THR A 76 14.84 9.70 -1.20
N GLU A 77 14.70 10.96 -0.77
CA GLU A 77 14.64 11.27 0.65
C GLU A 77 13.35 10.71 1.27
N LEU A 78 12.23 10.82 0.56
CA LEU A 78 10.98 10.22 1.02
C LEU A 78 11.15 8.71 1.16
N ASN A 79 11.74 8.06 0.17
CA ASN A 79 11.93 6.61 0.23
C ASN A 79 12.78 6.21 1.42
N GLU A 80 13.84 6.98 1.71
CA GLU A 80 14.68 6.68 2.86
C GLU A 80 13.91 6.78 4.17
N ARG A 81 13.04 7.77 4.28
CA ARG A 81 12.19 7.91 5.47
C ARG A 81 11.22 6.75 5.61
N LEU A 82 10.64 6.31 4.49
CA LEU A 82 9.75 5.16 4.52
C LEU A 82 10.48 3.89 4.92
N LEU A 83 11.70 3.70 4.43
CA LEU A 83 12.49 2.52 4.78
C LEU A 83 12.89 2.49 6.24
N GLY A 84 12.91 3.66 6.90
CA GLY A 84 13.17 3.74 8.32
C GLY A 84 12.02 3.25 9.19
N ILE A 85 10.84 3.05 8.60
CA ILE A 85 9.68 2.55 9.31
C ILE A 85 9.73 1.02 9.27
N LEU A 86 9.94 0.41 10.43
CA LEU A 86 10.19 -1.03 10.53
C LEU A 86 8.97 -1.85 10.95
N SER A 87 7.89 -1.19 11.33
CA SER A 87 6.62 -1.84 11.66
C SER A 87 5.50 -0.92 11.24
N THR A 88 4.29 -1.45 11.11
CA THR A 88 3.14 -0.65 10.70
C THR A 88 2.95 0.55 11.63
N LYS A 89 2.80 1.73 11.01
CA LYS A 89 2.49 2.98 11.70
C LYS A 89 1.15 3.48 11.20
N GLU A 90 0.23 3.72 12.12
CA GLU A 90 -1.09 4.24 11.77
C GLU A 90 -1.18 5.73 12.06
N ASN A 91 -2.04 6.39 11.29
CA ASN A 91 -2.37 7.81 11.46
C ASN A 91 -1.14 8.72 11.47
N VAL A 92 -0.22 8.43 10.56
CA VAL A 92 1.03 9.18 10.43
C VAL A 92 0.72 10.56 9.83
N ASN A 93 1.28 11.60 10.45
CA ASN A 93 1.22 12.95 9.91
C ASN A 93 2.27 13.07 8.80
N LEU A 94 1.83 13.46 7.61
CA LEU A 94 2.73 13.51 6.46
C LEU A 94 3.86 14.53 6.61
N GLU A 95 3.69 15.52 7.48
CA GLU A 95 4.78 16.45 7.74
C GLU A 95 6.03 15.75 8.28
N THR A 96 5.84 14.65 9.00
CA THR A 96 6.98 13.88 9.51
C THR A 96 7.76 13.19 8.40
N LEU A 97 7.18 13.09 7.22
CA LEU A 97 7.84 12.50 6.06
C LEU A 97 8.43 13.56 5.13
N GLY A 98 8.33 14.84 5.52
CA GLY A 98 8.90 15.91 4.73
C GLY A 98 7.91 16.68 3.88
N PHE A 99 6.63 16.36 3.95
CA PHE A 99 5.61 17.12 3.23
C PHE A 99 5.29 18.43 3.93
N GLY A 100 4.69 19.37 3.21
CA GLY A 100 4.36 20.67 3.75
C GLY A 100 3.14 20.69 4.63
N GLU A 101 2.86 21.87 5.23
CA GLU A 101 1.72 22.03 6.12
C GLU A 101 0.38 21.81 5.43
N ASP A 102 0.33 21.98 4.14
CA ASP A 102 -0.88 21.78 3.36
C ASP A 102 -1.33 20.32 3.34
N THR A 103 -0.49 19.39 3.83
CA THR A 103 -0.85 17.98 3.92
C THR A 103 -1.40 17.58 5.29
N ARG A 104 -1.63 18.54 6.19
CA ARG A 104 -2.08 18.21 7.56
C ARG A 104 -3.40 17.48 7.63
N MET A 105 -4.26 17.69 6.64
CA MET A 105 -5.55 17.01 6.61
C MET A 105 -5.42 15.50 6.39
N TYR A 106 -4.30 15.07 5.87
CA TYR A 106 -4.12 13.65 5.53
C TYR A 106 -3.57 12.86 6.71
N LYS A 107 -4.04 11.62 6.81
CA LYS A 107 -3.46 10.62 7.72
C LYS A 107 -3.05 9.44 6.88
N ALA A 108 -1.98 8.80 7.27
CA ALA A 108 -1.42 7.69 6.49
C ALA A 108 -1.24 6.45 7.36
N ILE A 109 -1.35 5.29 6.73
CA ILE A 109 -0.81 4.06 7.27
C ILE A 109 0.37 3.68 6.39
N ILE A 110 1.47 3.35 7.05
CA ILE A 110 2.68 2.94 6.36
C ILE A 110 3.07 1.58 6.91
N THR A 111 3.14 0.59 6.02
CA THR A 111 3.43 -0.79 6.41
C THR A 111 4.62 -1.30 5.62
N PRO A 112 5.66 -1.79 6.31
CA PRO A 112 6.78 -2.41 5.60
C PRO A 112 6.33 -3.73 4.96
N ILE A 113 6.84 -3.98 3.78
CA ILE A 113 6.63 -5.25 3.08
C ILE A 113 7.94 -6.01 3.18
N ASP A 114 7.99 -7.00 4.05
CA ASP A 114 9.20 -7.80 4.22
C ASP A 114 8.86 -9.28 4.36
N ILE A 115 9.82 -10.10 4.05
CA ILE A 115 9.71 -11.55 4.20
C ILE A 115 11.04 -12.06 4.72
N ALA A 116 10.98 -12.88 5.77
CA ALA A 116 12.16 -13.49 6.36
C ALA A 116 13.25 -12.47 6.70
N GLY A 117 12.86 -11.32 7.20
CA GLY A 117 13.79 -10.27 7.59
C GLY A 117 14.31 -9.41 6.46
N GLU A 118 13.92 -9.69 5.21
CA GLU A 118 14.35 -8.89 4.08
C GLU A 118 13.27 -7.90 3.68
N ARG A 119 13.64 -6.63 3.62
CA ARG A 119 12.71 -5.58 3.20
C ARG A 119 12.54 -5.62 1.70
N LEU A 120 11.30 -5.75 1.25
CA LEU A 120 10.99 -5.76 -0.18
C LEU A 120 10.41 -4.43 -0.65
N GLY A 121 9.73 -3.73 0.22
CA GLY A 121 9.11 -2.48 -0.17
C GLY A 121 8.27 -1.89 0.94
N THR A 122 7.34 -1.03 0.56
CA THR A 122 6.46 -0.31 1.48
C THR A 122 5.07 -0.19 0.89
N LEU A 123 4.06 -0.43 1.71
CA LEU A 123 2.69 -0.07 1.38
C LEU A 123 2.41 1.28 2.04
N PHE A 124 2.03 2.25 1.24
CA PHE A 124 1.75 3.61 1.71
C PHE A 124 0.32 3.95 1.32
N GLU A 125 -0.55 4.17 2.31
CA GLU A 125 -1.92 4.56 2.06
C GLU A 125 -2.27 5.79 2.87
N TYR A 126 -3.17 6.61 2.34
CA TYR A 126 -3.54 7.84 3.00
C TYR A 126 -4.96 8.26 2.63
N ARG A 127 -5.57 9.02 3.51
CA ARG A 127 -6.88 9.63 3.28
C ARG A 127 -7.02 10.89 4.12
N SER A 128 -8.00 11.72 3.81
CA SER A 128 -8.18 13.00 4.48
C SER A 128 -9.47 13.13 5.27
N ASP A 129 -10.41 12.21 5.08
CA ASP A 129 -11.74 12.39 5.65
C ASP A 129 -11.89 11.86 7.06
N ARG A 130 -11.05 10.93 7.49
CA ARG A 130 -11.09 10.39 8.85
C ARG A 130 -9.82 9.63 9.18
N GLU A 131 -9.62 9.42 10.47
CA GLU A 131 -8.49 8.62 10.93
C GLU A 131 -8.74 7.13 10.69
N TYR A 132 -7.67 6.35 10.75
CA TYR A 132 -7.74 4.90 10.61
C TYR A 132 -8.01 4.25 11.95
N ASP A 133 -8.83 3.20 11.95
CA ASP A 133 -9.11 2.43 13.15
C ASP A 133 -8.45 1.06 13.07
N ILE A 134 -8.72 0.22 14.08
CA ILE A 134 -8.06 -1.10 14.15
C ILE A 134 -8.46 -2.00 12.98
N ASP A 135 -9.69 -1.92 12.52
CA ASP A 135 -10.13 -2.72 11.37
C ASP A 135 -9.36 -2.32 10.12
N ASP A 136 -9.11 -1.03 9.94
CA ASP A 136 -8.32 -0.54 8.81
C ASP A 136 -6.90 -1.09 8.86
N ILE A 137 -6.30 -1.12 10.04
CA ILE A 137 -4.95 -1.64 10.23
C ILE A 137 -4.88 -3.13 9.90
N ILE A 138 -5.86 -3.88 10.36
CA ILE A 138 -5.95 -5.31 10.08
C ILE A 138 -6.07 -5.56 8.57
N LEU A 139 -6.93 -4.80 7.89
CA LEU A 139 -7.09 -4.93 6.45
C LEU A 139 -5.82 -4.59 5.69
N THR A 140 -5.12 -3.55 6.15
CA THR A 140 -3.87 -3.13 5.52
C THR A 140 -2.82 -4.23 5.64
N GLU A 141 -2.67 -4.80 6.82
CA GLU A 141 -1.68 -5.86 7.02
C GLU A 141 -2.06 -7.13 6.28
N TYR A 142 -3.35 -7.42 6.19
CA TYR A 142 -3.80 -8.55 5.39
C TYR A 142 -3.49 -8.33 3.90
N GLY A 143 -3.74 -7.12 3.39
CA GLY A 143 -3.41 -6.78 2.01
C GLY A 143 -1.92 -6.90 1.73
N THR A 144 -1.09 -6.50 2.69
CA THR A 144 0.36 -6.63 2.56
C THR A 144 0.77 -8.10 2.46
N THR A 145 0.16 -8.95 3.27
CA THR A 145 0.41 -10.39 3.20
C THR A 145 0.01 -10.94 1.84
N CYS A 146 -1.13 -10.50 1.31
CA CYS A 146 -1.57 -10.92 -0.02
C CYS A 146 -0.58 -10.52 -1.10
N LEU A 147 -0.02 -9.32 -1.01
CA LEU A 147 0.98 -8.86 -1.96
C LEU A 147 2.21 -9.76 -1.94
N LEU A 148 2.63 -10.20 -0.77
CA LEU A 148 3.77 -11.09 -0.64
C LEU A 148 3.52 -12.45 -1.32
N TYR A 149 2.33 -12.97 -1.19
CA TYR A 149 2.00 -14.26 -1.80
C TYR A 149 1.87 -14.20 -3.31
N THR A 150 1.53 -13.04 -3.86
CA THR A 150 1.34 -12.90 -5.30
C THR A 150 2.60 -12.43 -6.00
N SER A 151 3.59 -11.95 -5.24
CA SER A 151 4.83 -11.49 -5.83
C SER A 151 5.63 -12.68 -6.39
N PRO A 152 6.12 -12.60 -7.63
CA PRO A 152 6.97 -13.68 -8.16
C PRO A 152 8.21 -13.85 -7.30
N SER A 153 8.57 -15.09 -7.01
CA SER A 153 9.76 -15.36 -6.24
C SER A 153 10.66 -16.31 -7.01
N PRO A 154 11.98 -16.25 -6.77
CA PRO A 154 12.90 -17.19 -7.41
C PRO A 154 12.56 -18.64 -7.13
N ARG A 155 12.07 -18.91 -5.92
CA ARG A 155 11.72 -20.27 -5.56
C ARG A 155 10.58 -20.82 -6.40
N ASP A 156 9.57 -20.00 -6.64
CA ASP A 156 8.45 -20.43 -7.47
C ASP A 156 8.88 -20.72 -8.89
N ARG A 157 9.79 -19.91 -9.41
CA ARG A 157 10.29 -20.10 -10.75
C ARG A 157 11.17 -21.33 -10.88
N THR A 158 11.95 -21.64 -9.86
CA THR A 158 12.87 -22.77 -9.93
C THR A 158 12.17 -24.09 -9.82
N ARG A 159 10.95 -24.11 -9.34
CA ARG A 159 10.21 -25.37 -9.21
C ARG A 159 9.51 -25.79 -10.48
N SER A 160 9.42 -24.94 -11.42
CA SER A 160 8.80 -25.32 -12.70
C SER A 160 9.80 -25.96 -13.66
#